data_c5aa7bdeeed4403fbc768856fb0c129d
#
_entry.id   c5aa7bdeeed4403fbc768856fb0c129d
#
_cell.length_a   1.000
_cell.length_b   1.000
_cell.length_c   1.000
_cell.angle_alpha   90.00
_cell.angle_beta   90.00
_cell.angle_gamma   90.00
#
_symmetry.space_group_name_H-M   'P 1'
#
loop_
_entity.id
_entity.type
_entity.pdbx_description
1 polymer ?
#
loop_
_entity_poly.entity_id
_entity_poly.type
_entity_poly.pdbx_seq_one_letter_code
_entity_poly.pdbx_strand_id
1 'polypeptide(L)'
;MLPWVIAGIVVLLVLGFFLARGHHGPPPNPGGAGLAPPDAYAASLPISNIQMSEASSVAGGKATYVDGMIANKGDKTVSGITVQVAFRDFTNQLVQKETMPLNLIRTHEPYIDTQPVSAAPIKPGETREFRLIFDHVADGWNQNYPEIRVIEVKFR
;
A
#
# COMPACT_ATOMS: atom_id res chain seq x y z
N MET A 1 -51.78 -26.60 20.26
CA MET A 1 -50.32 -26.75 20.53
C MET A 1 -49.43 -26.53 19.27
N LEU A 2 -50.04 -26.40 18.08
CA LEU A 2 -49.28 -26.24 16.83
C LEU A 2 -48.59 -24.87 16.60
N PRO A 3 -49.10 -23.71 17.05
CA PRO A 3 -48.50 -22.41 16.74
C PRO A 3 -47.13 -22.15 17.39
N TRP A 4 -46.89 -22.71 18.56
CA TRP A 4 -45.64 -22.53 19.28
C TRP A 4 -44.45 -23.30 18.69
N VAL A 5 -44.72 -24.46 18.07
CA VAL A 5 -43.71 -25.26 17.39
C VAL A 5 -43.25 -24.57 16.11
N ILE A 6 -44.17 -23.97 15.36
CA ILE A 6 -43.86 -23.22 14.14
C ILE A 6 -43.02 -21.96 14.48
N ALA A 7 -43.37 -21.24 15.54
CA ALA A 7 -42.60 -20.08 16.00
C ALA A 7 -41.16 -20.46 16.42
N GLY A 8 -40.99 -21.61 17.11
CA GLY A 8 -39.66 -22.10 17.48
C GLY A 8 -38.78 -22.46 16.27
N ILE A 9 -39.36 -23.10 15.24
CA ILE A 9 -38.63 -23.46 14.01
C ILE A 9 -38.20 -22.20 13.22
N VAL A 10 -39.08 -21.20 13.12
CA VAL A 10 -38.74 -19.93 12.43
C VAL A 10 -37.63 -19.20 13.17
N VAL A 11 -37.65 -19.14 14.50
CA VAL A 11 -36.56 -18.51 15.28
C VAL A 11 -35.26 -19.26 15.09
N LEU A 12 -35.24 -20.59 15.10
CA LEU A 12 -34.03 -21.38 14.86
C LEU A 12 -33.47 -21.22 13.44
N LEU A 13 -34.35 -21.12 12.43
CA LEU A 13 -33.91 -20.87 11.04
C LEU A 13 -33.35 -19.46 10.88
N VAL A 14 -33.94 -18.45 11.52
CA VAL A 14 -33.43 -17.08 11.49
C VAL A 14 -32.09 -16.98 12.25
N LEU A 15 -31.99 -17.61 13.42
CA LEU A 15 -30.75 -17.67 14.19
C LEU A 15 -29.63 -18.40 13.42
N GLY A 16 -29.96 -19.54 12.81
CA GLY A 16 -29.06 -20.33 11.96
C GLY A 16 -28.58 -19.52 10.74
N PHE A 17 -29.47 -18.74 10.13
CA PHE A 17 -29.15 -17.88 9.00
C PHE A 17 -28.23 -16.72 9.40
N PHE A 18 -28.46 -16.10 10.58
CA PHE A 18 -27.58 -15.05 11.12
C PHE A 18 -26.23 -15.62 11.56
N LEU A 19 -26.19 -16.80 12.15
CA LEU A 19 -24.95 -17.47 12.51
C LEU A 19 -24.16 -17.93 11.27
N ALA A 20 -24.83 -18.40 10.23
CA ALA A 20 -24.19 -18.74 8.96
C ALA A 20 -23.67 -17.51 8.19
N ARG A 21 -24.34 -16.35 8.31
CA ARG A 21 -23.87 -15.08 7.73
C ARG A 21 -22.89 -14.31 8.62
N GLY A 22 -22.86 -14.56 9.92
CA GLY A 22 -22.00 -13.88 10.90
C GLY A 22 -20.54 -14.32 10.91
N HIS A 23 -20.18 -15.33 10.12
CA HIS A 23 -18.79 -15.77 9.95
C HIS A 23 -18.18 -15.32 8.62
N HIS A 24 -18.53 -14.13 8.17
CA HIS A 24 -17.56 -13.38 7.39
C HIS A 24 -16.58 -12.79 8.41
N GLY A 25 -15.60 -13.61 8.81
CA GLY A 25 -14.36 -13.09 9.32
C GLY A 25 -13.88 -12.00 8.36
N PRO A 26 -13.09 -11.02 8.81
CA PRO A 26 -12.48 -10.03 7.92
C PRO A 26 -11.94 -10.82 6.71
N PRO A 27 -12.18 -10.35 5.47
CA PRO A 27 -11.72 -11.07 4.29
C PRO A 27 -10.28 -11.46 4.55
N PRO A 28 -9.89 -12.72 4.30
CA PRO A 28 -8.50 -13.13 4.51
C PRO A 28 -7.69 -12.08 3.77
N ASN A 29 -6.85 -11.38 4.54
CA ASN A 29 -5.96 -10.36 4.02
C ASN A 29 -5.36 -10.98 2.75
N PRO A 30 -5.59 -10.47 1.52
CA PRO A 30 -5.13 -11.11 0.28
C PRO A 30 -3.60 -11.02 0.15
N GLY A 31 -2.92 -10.87 1.26
CA GLY A 31 -1.52 -10.93 1.45
C GLY A 31 -1.18 -12.11 2.32
N GLY A 32 -0.78 -13.20 1.71
CA GLY A 32 0.08 -14.16 2.39
C GLY A 32 1.22 -13.41 3.09
N ALA A 33 1.96 -14.07 3.97
CA ALA A 33 3.00 -13.48 4.84
C ALA A 33 4.13 -12.71 4.11
N GLY A 34 3.94 -12.34 2.86
CA GLY A 34 4.88 -11.62 2.01
C GLY A 34 4.25 -10.57 1.10
N LEU A 35 5.09 -9.90 0.33
CA LEU A 35 4.68 -8.98 -0.72
C LEU A 35 4.22 -9.75 -1.97
N ALA A 36 3.35 -9.13 -2.76
CA ALA A 36 2.97 -9.64 -4.08
C ALA A 36 4.22 -9.83 -4.98
N PRO A 37 4.16 -10.71 -5.99
CA PRO A 37 5.21 -10.82 -6.97
C PRO A 37 5.51 -9.47 -7.62
N PRO A 38 6.76 -9.17 -7.95
CA PRO A 38 7.10 -7.95 -8.69
C PRO A 38 6.50 -7.99 -10.09
N ASP A 39 6.16 -6.81 -10.62
CA ASP A 39 5.83 -6.67 -12.04
C ASP A 39 7.00 -7.11 -12.92
N ALA A 40 6.71 -7.65 -14.09
CA ALA A 40 7.75 -8.10 -15.04
C ALA A 40 8.72 -6.96 -15.47
N TYR A 41 8.24 -5.70 -15.47
CA TYR A 41 9.05 -4.53 -15.81
C TYR A 41 9.77 -3.92 -14.59
N ALA A 42 9.50 -4.41 -13.36
CA ALA A 42 10.08 -3.87 -12.14
C ALA A 42 11.62 -3.87 -12.12
N ALA A 43 12.25 -4.88 -12.75
CA ALA A 43 13.71 -4.94 -12.88
C ALA A 43 14.30 -3.76 -13.68
N SER A 44 13.51 -3.15 -14.56
CA SER A 44 13.88 -1.95 -15.33
C SER A 44 13.60 -0.63 -14.59
N LEU A 45 13.02 -0.71 -13.39
CA LEU A 45 12.66 0.45 -12.56
C LEU A 45 13.40 0.41 -11.20
N PRO A 46 14.75 0.46 -11.18
CA PRO A 46 15.47 0.47 -9.92
C PRO A 46 15.12 1.68 -9.07
N ILE A 47 14.88 1.39 -7.77
CA ILE A 47 14.64 2.39 -6.73
C ILE A 47 15.94 2.55 -5.95
N SER A 48 16.28 3.79 -5.60
CA SER A 48 17.51 4.15 -4.89
C SER A 48 17.31 5.38 -4.00
N ASN A 49 18.32 5.71 -3.21
CA ASN A 49 18.38 6.91 -2.36
C ASN A 49 17.15 7.07 -1.45
N ILE A 50 16.73 5.98 -0.82
CA ILE A 50 15.60 6.00 0.10
C ILE A 50 15.95 6.84 1.32
N GLN A 51 15.08 7.77 1.65
CA GLN A 51 15.13 8.60 2.85
C GLN A 51 13.76 8.56 3.54
N MET A 52 13.77 8.68 4.85
CA MET A 52 12.54 8.76 5.63
C MET A 52 12.52 10.02 6.47
N SER A 53 11.34 10.62 6.58
CA SER A 53 11.10 11.77 7.44
C SER A 53 9.70 11.72 8.03
N GLU A 54 9.51 12.38 9.16
CA GLU A 54 8.20 12.52 9.80
C GLU A 54 7.81 13.99 9.87
N ALA A 55 6.55 14.27 9.69
CA ALA A 55 5.95 15.57 9.99
C ALA A 55 4.80 15.39 10.98
N SER A 56 4.72 16.31 11.92
CA SER A 56 3.61 16.40 12.87
C SER A 56 2.71 17.55 12.48
N SER A 57 1.41 17.29 12.40
CA SER A 57 0.41 18.34 12.21
C SER A 57 0.10 19.02 13.54
N VAL A 58 -0.20 20.33 13.50
CA VAL A 58 -0.69 21.09 14.66
C VAL A 58 -1.97 20.49 15.26
N ALA A 59 -2.74 19.75 14.44
CA ALA A 59 -3.94 19.02 14.86
C ALA A 59 -3.65 17.66 15.51
N GLY A 60 -2.38 17.29 15.73
CA GLY A 60 -1.96 16.08 16.44
C GLY A 60 -1.79 14.84 15.55
N GLY A 61 -1.91 14.96 14.23
CA GLY A 61 -1.60 13.88 13.30
C GLY A 61 -0.10 13.80 13.01
N LYS A 62 0.42 12.58 12.80
CA LYS A 62 1.76 12.33 12.28
C LYS A 62 1.66 11.73 10.89
N ALA A 63 2.53 12.16 9.98
CA ALA A 63 2.71 11.52 8.69
C ALA A 63 4.17 11.09 8.53
N THR A 64 4.38 9.90 8.02
CA THR A 64 5.70 9.39 7.66
C THR A 64 5.85 9.47 6.15
N TYR A 65 6.93 10.09 5.71
CA TYR A 65 7.28 10.22 4.30
C TYR A 65 8.43 9.27 3.97
N VAL A 66 8.31 8.60 2.83
CA VAL A 66 9.39 7.81 2.25
C VAL A 66 9.69 8.39 0.89
N ASP A 67 10.82 9.05 0.77
CA ASP A 67 11.32 9.67 -0.46
C ASP A 67 12.36 8.76 -1.11
N GLY A 68 12.49 8.86 -2.42
CA GLY A 68 13.51 8.11 -3.15
C GLY A 68 13.61 8.54 -4.61
N MET A 69 14.49 7.86 -5.31
CA MET A 69 14.68 8.01 -6.74
C MET A 69 14.21 6.76 -7.45
N ILE A 70 13.52 6.91 -8.57
CA ILE A 70 13.18 5.83 -9.49
C ILE A 70 13.72 6.14 -10.88
N ALA A 71 14.44 5.19 -11.47
CA ALA A 71 14.98 5.33 -12.81
C ALA A 71 14.25 4.38 -13.76
N ASN A 72 13.94 4.85 -14.97
CA ASN A 72 13.45 3.97 -16.04
C ASN A 72 14.63 3.57 -16.93
N LYS A 73 15.15 2.37 -16.70
CA LYS A 73 16.24 1.77 -17.50
C LYS A 73 15.74 0.88 -18.64
N GLY A 74 14.43 0.77 -18.80
CA GLY A 74 13.82 0.00 -19.87
C GLY A 74 13.54 0.86 -21.11
N ASP A 75 12.78 0.33 -22.03
CA ASP A 75 12.50 0.87 -23.37
C ASP A 75 11.12 1.50 -23.52
N LYS A 76 10.27 1.39 -22.51
CA LYS A 76 8.86 1.86 -22.56
C LYS A 76 8.66 3.11 -21.71
N THR A 77 7.79 4.00 -22.15
CA THR A 77 7.35 5.14 -21.33
C THR A 77 6.35 4.68 -20.28
N VAL A 78 6.70 4.86 -19.02
CA VAL A 78 5.90 4.46 -17.87
C VAL A 78 4.94 5.58 -17.48
N SER A 79 3.63 5.27 -17.44
CA SER A 79 2.56 6.22 -17.10
C SER A 79 1.86 5.92 -15.77
N GLY A 80 2.21 4.83 -15.11
CA GLY A 80 1.69 4.49 -13.80
C GLY A 80 2.53 3.43 -13.14
N ILE A 81 2.69 3.54 -11.82
CA ILE A 81 3.43 2.58 -11.00
C ILE A 81 2.63 2.36 -9.71
N THR A 82 2.33 1.10 -9.42
CA THR A 82 1.77 0.71 -8.11
C THR A 82 2.87 -0.02 -7.35
N VAL A 83 3.08 0.41 -6.12
CA VAL A 83 4.04 -0.21 -5.22
C VAL A 83 3.35 -0.86 -4.03
N GLN A 84 3.98 -1.89 -3.52
CA GLN A 84 3.66 -2.48 -2.24
C GLN A 84 4.82 -2.20 -1.28
N VAL A 85 4.49 -1.67 -0.09
CA VAL A 85 5.47 -1.26 0.91
C VAL A 85 5.26 -2.11 2.16
N ALA A 86 6.33 -2.71 2.67
CA ALA A 86 6.31 -3.57 3.83
C ALA A 86 7.18 -3.01 4.95
N PHE A 87 6.58 -2.85 6.12
CA PHE A 87 7.26 -2.53 7.37
C PHE A 87 7.39 -3.80 8.21
N ARG A 88 8.54 -4.00 8.85
CA ARG A 88 8.85 -5.19 9.63
C ARG A 88 9.24 -4.83 11.06
N ASP A 89 9.05 -5.75 11.97
CA ASP A 89 9.52 -5.65 13.34
C ASP A 89 10.99 -6.08 13.50
N PHE A 90 11.48 -6.06 14.75
CA PHE A 90 12.85 -6.48 15.09
C PHE A 90 13.12 -7.98 14.87
N THR A 91 12.08 -8.79 14.70
CA THR A 91 12.16 -10.23 14.38
C THR A 91 11.98 -10.50 12.89
N ASN A 92 11.94 -9.42 12.07
CA ASN A 92 11.71 -9.47 10.62
C ASN A 92 10.31 -9.97 10.23
N GLN A 93 9.33 -9.91 11.15
CA GLN A 93 7.94 -10.18 10.86
C GLN A 93 7.28 -8.97 10.20
N LEU A 94 6.36 -9.24 9.27
CA LEU A 94 5.58 -8.20 8.60
C LEU A 94 4.54 -7.63 9.57
N VAL A 95 4.68 -6.35 9.94
CA VAL A 95 3.75 -5.65 10.84
C VAL A 95 2.79 -4.73 10.11
N GLN A 96 3.18 -4.24 8.93
CA GLN A 96 2.31 -3.42 8.07
C GLN A 96 2.68 -3.63 6.61
N LYS A 97 1.65 -3.69 5.77
CA LYS A 97 1.79 -3.75 4.31
C LYS A 97 0.75 -2.85 3.67
N GLU A 98 1.21 -1.94 2.82
CA GLU A 98 0.33 -1.05 2.07
C GLU A 98 0.59 -1.15 0.59
N THR A 99 -0.48 -1.02 -0.18
CA THR A 99 -0.44 -0.95 -1.65
C THR A 99 -0.92 0.42 -2.07
N MET A 100 -0.08 1.15 -2.80
CA MET A 100 -0.39 2.52 -3.19
C MET A 100 0.23 2.89 -4.53
N PRO A 101 -0.32 3.90 -5.22
CA PRO A 101 0.35 4.49 -6.38
C PRO A 101 1.62 5.20 -5.93
N LEU A 102 2.68 5.07 -6.73
CA LEU A 102 3.88 5.88 -6.58
C LEU A 102 3.64 7.25 -7.19
N ASN A 103 3.81 8.31 -6.39
CA ASN A 103 3.69 9.69 -6.83
C ASN A 103 5.06 10.34 -6.96
N LEU A 104 5.26 11.10 -8.04
CA LEU A 104 6.49 11.82 -8.30
C LEU A 104 6.50 13.17 -7.58
N ILE A 105 7.66 13.60 -7.08
CA ILE A 105 7.83 14.96 -6.58
C ILE A 105 7.83 15.91 -7.79
N ARG A 106 6.94 16.90 -7.75
CA ARG A 106 6.79 17.93 -8.77
C ARG A 106 7.63 19.15 -8.45
N THR A 107 7.64 19.59 -7.18
CA THR A 107 8.36 20.75 -6.69
C THR A 107 8.74 20.55 -5.23
N HIS A 108 9.80 21.23 -4.82
CA HIS A 108 10.25 21.28 -3.42
C HIS A 108 9.85 22.59 -2.72
N GLU A 109 9.50 23.62 -3.48
CA GLU A 109 9.19 24.95 -2.93
C GLU A 109 7.78 25.40 -3.28
N PRO A 110 7.07 26.08 -2.35
CA PRO A 110 7.44 26.41 -0.97
C PRO A 110 7.39 25.19 -0.01
N TYR A 111 6.83 24.08 -0.46
CA TYR A 111 6.78 22.79 0.21
C TYR A 111 6.77 21.68 -0.86
N ILE A 112 7.11 20.47 -0.45
CA ILE A 112 7.15 19.36 -1.39
C ILE A 112 5.71 19.01 -1.82
N ASP A 113 5.50 19.08 -3.14
CA ASP A 113 4.25 18.73 -3.79
C ASP A 113 4.46 17.54 -4.72
N THR A 114 3.45 16.69 -4.86
CA THR A 114 3.50 15.46 -5.63
C THR A 114 2.46 15.42 -6.74
N GLN A 115 2.73 14.61 -7.76
CA GLN A 115 1.84 14.35 -8.87
C GLN A 115 1.87 12.87 -9.26
N PRO A 116 0.79 12.31 -9.81
CA PRO A 116 0.80 10.94 -10.30
C PRO A 116 1.75 10.79 -11.50
N VAL A 117 2.30 9.59 -11.69
CA VAL A 117 3.16 9.28 -12.84
C VAL A 117 2.45 9.55 -14.18
N SER A 118 1.13 9.40 -14.24
CA SER A 118 0.32 9.70 -15.43
C SER A 118 0.37 11.16 -15.87
N ALA A 119 0.58 12.10 -14.93
CA ALA A 119 0.71 13.52 -15.24
C ALA A 119 2.11 13.87 -15.78
N ALA A 120 3.13 13.10 -15.42
CA ALA A 120 4.50 13.26 -15.88
C ALA A 120 5.15 11.88 -16.13
N PRO A 121 4.77 11.19 -17.23
CA PRO A 121 5.28 9.86 -17.54
C PRO A 121 6.80 9.80 -17.60
N ILE A 122 7.38 8.71 -17.09
CA ILE A 122 8.83 8.52 -17.02
C ILE A 122 9.29 7.87 -18.32
N LYS A 123 10.03 8.61 -19.12
CA LYS A 123 10.58 8.12 -20.40
C LYS A 123 11.79 7.20 -20.16
N PRO A 124 12.14 6.36 -21.13
CA PRO A 124 13.40 5.61 -21.11
C PRO A 124 14.61 6.52 -20.81
N GLY A 125 15.43 6.09 -19.83
CA GLY A 125 16.62 6.81 -19.39
C GLY A 125 16.36 7.90 -18.34
N GLU A 126 15.11 8.27 -18.06
CA GLU A 126 14.81 9.29 -17.05
C GLU A 126 14.89 8.72 -15.63
N THR A 127 15.34 9.57 -14.72
CA THR A 127 15.30 9.34 -13.27
C THR A 127 14.45 10.44 -12.62
N ARG A 128 13.55 10.06 -11.73
CA ARG A 128 12.61 10.98 -11.07
C ARG A 128 12.60 10.74 -9.57
N GLU A 129 12.39 11.81 -8.83
CA GLU A 129 12.13 11.74 -7.39
C GLU A 129 10.68 11.35 -7.12
N PHE A 130 10.46 10.55 -6.11
CA PHE A 130 9.12 10.16 -5.65
C PHE A 130 8.95 10.34 -4.15
N ARG A 131 7.70 10.44 -3.71
CA ARG A 131 7.30 10.44 -2.30
C ARG A 131 6.13 9.49 -2.08
N LEU A 132 6.26 8.63 -1.08
CA LEU A 132 5.16 7.84 -0.51
C LEU A 132 4.79 8.45 0.84
N ILE A 133 3.49 8.51 1.14
CA ILE A 133 2.95 9.15 2.35
C ILE A 133 2.18 8.12 3.14
N PHE A 134 2.51 7.99 4.42
CA PHE A 134 1.85 7.10 5.37
C PHE A 134 1.29 7.93 6.52
N ASP A 135 -0.03 7.91 6.70
CA ASP A 135 -0.70 8.61 7.80
C ASP A 135 -0.44 7.93 9.15
N HIS A 136 -0.07 6.66 9.11
CA HIS A 136 0.29 5.86 10.28
C HIS A 136 1.26 4.76 9.89
N VAL A 137 2.27 4.54 10.72
CA VAL A 137 3.14 3.37 10.66
C VAL A 137 2.99 2.58 11.97
N ALA A 138 2.92 1.25 11.86
CA ALA A 138 2.67 0.36 12.99
C ALA A 138 3.70 0.55 14.11
N ASP A 139 3.23 0.60 15.36
CA ASP A 139 4.09 0.82 16.55
C ASP A 139 5.19 -0.23 16.72
N GLY A 140 4.96 -1.45 16.20
CA GLY A 140 5.95 -2.54 16.24
C GLY A 140 7.04 -2.45 15.18
N TRP A 141 7.03 -1.45 14.30
CA TRP A 141 8.05 -1.29 13.26
C TRP A 141 9.46 -1.05 13.85
N ASN A 142 10.45 -1.70 13.27
CA ASN A 142 11.86 -1.67 13.73
C ASN A 142 12.63 -0.39 13.32
N GLN A 143 11.96 0.60 12.72
CA GLN A 143 12.51 1.87 12.24
C GLN A 143 13.56 1.74 11.12
N ASN A 144 13.72 0.57 10.52
CA ASN A 144 14.52 0.39 9.31
C ASN A 144 13.74 0.82 8.07
N TYR A 145 14.45 1.10 6.99
CA TYR A 145 13.82 1.40 5.70
C TYR A 145 12.87 0.26 5.28
N PRO A 146 11.63 0.59 4.86
CA PRO A 146 10.69 -0.42 4.41
C PRO A 146 11.14 -1.06 3.09
N GLU A 147 10.70 -2.29 2.87
CA GLU A 147 10.82 -2.92 1.56
C GLU A 147 9.77 -2.30 0.61
N ILE A 148 10.23 -1.76 -0.52
CA ILE A 148 9.36 -1.20 -1.56
C ILE A 148 9.45 -2.11 -2.78
N ARG A 149 8.30 -2.60 -3.25
CA ARG A 149 8.22 -3.50 -4.40
C ARG A 149 7.24 -2.95 -5.44
N VAL A 150 7.72 -2.79 -6.67
CA VAL A 150 6.87 -2.45 -7.81
C VAL A 150 6.07 -3.68 -8.20
N ILE A 151 4.74 -3.63 -8.10
CA ILE A 151 3.84 -4.77 -8.33
C ILE A 151 2.95 -4.59 -9.56
N GLU A 152 2.86 -3.38 -10.10
CA GLU A 152 2.13 -3.09 -11.33
C GLU A 152 2.77 -1.89 -12.04
N VAL A 153 2.93 -2.00 -13.36
CA VAL A 153 3.44 -0.92 -14.22
C VAL A 153 2.48 -0.69 -15.38
N LYS A 154 2.13 0.56 -15.63
CA LYS A 154 1.29 0.99 -16.76
C LYS A 154 2.14 1.78 -17.75
N PHE A 155 1.90 1.55 -19.03
CA PHE A 155 2.63 2.19 -20.12
C PHE A 155 1.72 3.15 -20.88
N ARG A 156 2.36 4.08 -21.60
CA ARG A 156 1.70 5.00 -22.51
C ARG A 156 2.04 4.65 -23.94
#